data_a0e972269e046be9199c2f6b712750c9
#
_entry.id   a0e972269e046be9199c2f6b712750c9
#
_cell.length_a   1.000
_cell.length_b   1.000
_cell.length_c   1.000
_cell.angle_alpha   90.00
_cell.angle_beta   90.00
_cell.angle_gamma   90.00
#
_symmetry.space_group_name_H-M   'P 1'
#
loop_
_entity.id
_entity.type
_entity.pdbx_description
1 polymer ?
#
loop_
_entity_poly.entity_id
_entity_poly.type
_entity_poly.pdbx_seq_one_letter_code
_entity_poly.pdbx_strand_id
1 'polypeptide(L)'
;AKVVMIGGSPYDETSKFNDSVFHGKNEAIGRIISIQEQTAKENDWGFVDFNAPMVKIASDVQKADSTYSFCPADRVHPDKDGQMVMAYLFLKAQGLSGSKVAEIGIDAKRSKVKVEENCAISALSCADGRVSFDYLAKSLPYPCDSVSEHGWGNIHSQRDAMKLVPFMKEFNQEILRVCGLTAGTYQLSIDGQPICRLTSSDLSHGVNMAEMAQTPQYRQASALMYLNEERLEVEKRLREYVWMEYNVFKDSEKRFVDNWESIEMVNSRAKDDWFVANSNYWFRKSYYPQIREIWNDYMEKIVARIYSMNKPVSRKVTLARVY
;
A
#
# COMPACT_ATOMS: atom_id res chain seq x y z
N ALA A 1 -17.59 17.46 -8.03
CA ALA A 1 -16.59 16.38 -7.93
C ALA A 1 -15.71 16.39 -9.17
N LYS A 2 -14.43 16.07 -9.03
CA LYS A 2 -13.55 15.83 -10.18
C LYS A 2 -13.70 14.37 -10.62
N VAL A 3 -13.85 14.15 -11.92
CA VAL A 3 -13.91 12.80 -12.50
C VAL A 3 -12.52 12.41 -12.99
N VAL A 4 -12.11 11.18 -12.71
CA VAL A 4 -10.91 10.56 -13.27
C VAL A 4 -11.32 9.21 -13.84
N MET A 5 -11.13 9.01 -15.12
CA MET A 5 -11.30 7.69 -15.74
C MET A 5 -10.02 6.87 -15.59
N ILE A 6 -10.18 5.59 -15.33
CA ILE A 6 -9.05 4.67 -15.11
C ILE A 6 -9.14 3.56 -16.15
N GLY A 7 -8.11 3.44 -16.98
CA GLY A 7 -7.88 2.28 -17.82
C GLY A 7 -7.46 1.08 -16.98
N GLY A 8 -8.13 -0.05 -17.18
CA GLY A 8 -7.93 -1.26 -16.36
C GLY A 8 -6.52 -1.85 -16.48
N SER A 9 -6.15 -2.70 -15.51
CA SER A 9 -4.94 -3.51 -15.56
C SER A 9 -4.93 -4.45 -16.79
N PRO A 10 -3.76 -4.88 -17.28
CA PRO A 10 -3.69 -5.76 -18.43
C PRO A 10 -4.21 -7.18 -18.10
N TYR A 11 -4.75 -7.84 -19.12
CA TYR A 11 -4.79 -9.29 -19.17
C TYR A 11 -3.45 -9.78 -19.68
N ASP A 12 -2.79 -10.66 -18.93
CA ASP A 12 -1.46 -11.14 -19.29
C ASP A 12 -1.54 -12.30 -20.33
N GLU A 13 -1.24 -11.98 -21.58
CA GLU A 13 -1.18 -12.94 -22.68
C GLU A 13 0.23 -13.51 -22.89
N THR A 14 1.25 -12.99 -22.23
CA THR A 14 2.66 -13.20 -22.58
C THR A 14 3.41 -14.11 -21.62
N SER A 15 3.00 -14.17 -20.35
CA SER A 15 3.62 -15.03 -19.37
C SER A 15 3.38 -16.53 -19.67
N LYS A 16 4.42 -17.33 -19.41
CA LYS A 16 4.43 -18.79 -19.62
C LYS A 16 4.21 -19.59 -18.33
N PHE A 17 3.57 -19.01 -17.31
CA PHE A 17 3.32 -19.73 -16.05
C PHE A 17 2.26 -20.85 -16.20
N ASN A 18 1.37 -20.77 -17.20
CA ASN A 18 0.46 -21.84 -17.63
C ASN A 18 0.06 -21.65 -19.10
N ASP A 19 -0.63 -22.64 -19.67
CA ASP A 19 -1.05 -22.66 -21.08
C ASP A 19 -2.47 -22.08 -21.32
N SER A 20 -3.19 -21.70 -20.26
CA SER A 20 -4.55 -21.17 -20.38
C SER A 20 -4.53 -19.68 -20.74
N VAL A 21 -4.49 -19.35 -22.02
CA VAL A 21 -4.42 -17.98 -22.54
C VAL A 21 -5.61 -17.68 -23.43
N PHE A 22 -6.27 -16.55 -23.20
CA PHE A 22 -7.29 -16.00 -24.11
C PHE A 22 -6.65 -14.92 -24.99
N HIS A 23 -6.20 -15.30 -26.17
CA HIS A 23 -5.57 -14.39 -27.13
C HIS A 23 -6.51 -13.30 -27.61
N GLY A 24 -6.01 -12.07 -27.73
CA GLY A 24 -6.76 -10.87 -28.14
C GLY A 24 -7.55 -10.22 -27.01
N LYS A 25 -7.55 -10.77 -25.79
CA LYS A 25 -8.28 -10.18 -24.66
C LYS A 25 -7.67 -8.86 -24.23
N ASN A 26 -6.34 -8.76 -24.16
CA ASN A 26 -5.69 -7.49 -23.81
C ASN A 26 -5.85 -6.43 -24.91
N GLU A 27 -5.88 -6.83 -26.19
CA GLU A 27 -6.20 -5.92 -27.28
C GLU A 27 -7.63 -5.33 -27.15
N ALA A 28 -8.62 -6.19 -26.78
CA ALA A 28 -9.99 -5.72 -26.53
C ALA A 28 -10.05 -4.73 -25.35
N ILE A 29 -9.30 -4.99 -24.26
CA ILE A 29 -9.14 -4.05 -23.14
C ILE A 29 -8.54 -2.73 -23.64
N GLY A 30 -7.50 -2.76 -24.48
CA GLY A 30 -6.88 -1.59 -25.06
C GLY A 30 -7.86 -0.74 -25.89
N ARG A 31 -8.80 -1.36 -26.63
CA ARG A 31 -9.86 -0.62 -27.34
C ARG A 31 -10.81 0.10 -26.38
N ILE A 32 -11.17 -0.54 -25.26
CA ILE A 32 -12.00 0.10 -24.22
C ILE A 32 -11.25 1.28 -23.61
N ILE A 33 -9.97 1.11 -23.29
CA ILE A 33 -9.11 2.16 -22.73
C ILE A 33 -9.02 3.38 -23.68
N SER A 34 -8.88 3.15 -24.99
CA SER A 34 -8.87 4.22 -25.98
C SER A 34 -10.16 5.03 -25.99
N ILE A 35 -11.32 4.37 -25.84
CA ILE A 35 -12.62 5.05 -25.72
C ILE A 35 -12.67 5.84 -24.41
N GLN A 36 -12.20 5.29 -23.30
CA GLN A 36 -12.17 5.98 -22.01
C GLN A 36 -11.27 7.22 -22.05
N GLU A 37 -10.08 7.12 -22.66
CA GLU A 37 -9.15 8.24 -22.83
C GLU A 37 -9.77 9.37 -23.67
N GLN A 38 -10.36 9.01 -24.81
CA GLN A 38 -11.06 10.00 -25.66
C GLN A 38 -12.20 10.66 -24.92
N THR A 39 -13.05 9.88 -24.22
CA THR A 39 -14.17 10.39 -23.44
C THR A 39 -13.70 11.33 -22.32
N ALA A 40 -12.62 10.99 -21.63
CA ALA A 40 -12.03 11.84 -20.61
C ALA A 40 -11.57 13.18 -21.20
N LYS A 41 -10.89 13.14 -22.35
CA LYS A 41 -10.43 14.34 -23.06
C LYS A 41 -11.59 15.23 -23.53
N GLU A 42 -12.65 14.65 -24.07
CA GLU A 42 -13.84 15.39 -24.55
C GLU A 42 -14.60 16.10 -23.42
N ASN A 43 -14.50 15.59 -22.19
CA ASN A 43 -15.21 16.10 -21.02
C ASN A 43 -14.31 16.87 -20.03
N ASP A 44 -13.05 17.10 -20.36
CA ASP A 44 -12.04 17.70 -19.45
C ASP A 44 -11.91 16.94 -18.11
N TRP A 45 -11.93 15.61 -18.18
CA TRP A 45 -11.74 14.72 -17.07
C TRP A 45 -10.28 14.23 -16.98
N GLY A 46 -9.85 13.84 -15.78
CA GLY A 46 -8.58 13.15 -15.61
C GLY A 46 -8.62 11.74 -16.23
N PHE A 47 -7.46 11.28 -16.66
CA PHE A 47 -7.30 9.91 -17.16
C PHE A 47 -6.01 9.28 -16.60
N VAL A 48 -6.08 7.99 -16.24
CA VAL A 48 -4.94 7.18 -15.80
C VAL A 48 -4.94 5.86 -16.55
N ASP A 49 -3.88 5.57 -17.29
CA ASP A 49 -3.68 4.27 -17.93
C ASP A 49 -2.83 3.36 -17.04
N PHE A 50 -3.38 2.22 -16.63
CA PHE A 50 -2.63 1.16 -15.99
C PHE A 50 -2.13 0.11 -16.99
N ASN A 51 -2.79 -0.07 -18.11
CA ASN A 51 -2.54 -1.17 -19.04
C ASN A 51 -1.16 -1.07 -19.70
N ALA A 52 -0.96 -0.04 -20.53
CA ALA A 52 0.26 0.06 -21.32
C ALA A 52 1.55 0.10 -20.48
N PRO A 53 1.64 0.88 -19.37
CA PRO A 53 2.80 0.83 -18.50
C PRO A 53 3.04 -0.53 -17.86
N MET A 54 2.00 -1.22 -17.39
CA MET A 54 2.13 -2.54 -16.76
C MET A 54 2.52 -3.61 -17.77
N VAL A 55 1.96 -3.60 -18.99
CA VAL A 55 2.39 -4.49 -20.09
C VAL A 55 3.88 -4.31 -20.37
N LYS A 56 4.34 -3.06 -20.45
CA LYS A 56 5.76 -2.78 -20.69
C LYS A 56 6.65 -3.32 -19.57
N ILE A 57 6.31 -3.06 -18.32
CA ILE A 57 7.07 -3.53 -17.15
C ILE A 57 7.10 -5.08 -17.15
N ALA A 58 5.96 -5.75 -17.31
CA ALA A 58 5.88 -7.20 -17.34
C ALA A 58 6.75 -7.77 -18.47
N SER A 59 6.66 -7.21 -19.69
CA SER A 59 7.47 -7.61 -20.83
C SER A 59 8.97 -7.45 -20.57
N ASP A 60 9.38 -6.41 -19.87
CA ASP A 60 10.79 -6.20 -19.53
C ASP A 60 11.29 -7.26 -18.52
N VAL A 61 10.50 -7.60 -17.51
CA VAL A 61 10.82 -8.68 -16.56
C VAL A 61 10.82 -10.05 -17.23
N GLN A 62 9.86 -10.32 -18.12
CA GLN A 62 9.73 -11.59 -18.83
C GLN A 62 10.91 -11.92 -19.76
N LYS A 63 11.77 -10.95 -20.08
CA LYS A 63 13.04 -11.22 -20.81
C LYS A 63 14.01 -12.08 -19.97
N ALA A 64 13.95 -11.96 -18.65
CA ALA A 64 14.79 -12.72 -17.72
C ALA A 64 14.02 -13.90 -17.09
N ASP A 65 12.74 -13.73 -16.80
CA ASP A 65 11.85 -14.75 -16.25
C ASP A 65 10.54 -14.82 -17.05
N SER A 66 10.48 -15.70 -18.02
CA SER A 66 9.31 -15.84 -18.90
C SER A 66 8.01 -16.26 -18.18
N THR A 67 8.09 -16.68 -16.92
CA THR A 67 6.93 -17.10 -16.12
C THR A 67 6.39 -15.94 -15.24
N TYR A 68 7.11 -14.81 -15.17
CA TYR A 68 6.63 -13.66 -14.40
C TYR A 68 5.30 -13.14 -14.91
N SER A 69 4.40 -12.83 -13.99
CA SER A 69 3.14 -12.16 -14.26
C SER A 69 2.75 -11.27 -13.07
N PHE A 70 2.21 -10.09 -13.32
CA PHE A 70 1.50 -9.33 -12.29
C PHE A 70 0.24 -10.04 -11.78
N CYS A 71 -0.30 -10.98 -12.57
CA CYS A 71 -1.56 -11.68 -12.32
C CYS A 71 -1.34 -13.20 -12.28
N PRO A 72 -0.55 -13.75 -11.34
CA PRO A 72 -0.07 -15.13 -11.38
C PRO A 72 -1.18 -16.17 -11.15
N ALA A 73 -2.33 -15.78 -10.61
CA ALA A 73 -3.44 -16.70 -10.36
C ALA A 73 -4.26 -17.01 -11.63
N ASP A 74 -4.58 -15.99 -12.42
CA ASP A 74 -5.60 -16.08 -13.47
C ASP A 74 -5.40 -15.14 -14.66
N ARG A 75 -4.27 -14.47 -14.71
CA ARG A 75 -3.92 -13.49 -15.76
C ARG A 75 -4.70 -12.18 -15.73
N VAL A 76 -5.60 -11.99 -14.76
CA VAL A 76 -6.55 -10.85 -14.68
C VAL A 76 -6.36 -10.01 -13.43
N HIS A 77 -6.21 -10.68 -12.27
CA HIS A 77 -6.18 -10.02 -10.97
C HIS A 77 -4.73 -9.78 -10.53
N PRO A 78 -4.30 -8.51 -10.48
CA PRO A 78 -2.94 -8.18 -10.04
C PRO A 78 -2.67 -8.63 -8.60
N ASP A 79 -1.52 -9.23 -8.40
CA ASP A 79 -0.94 -9.53 -7.10
C ASP A 79 -0.47 -8.25 -6.40
N LYS A 80 0.07 -8.33 -5.20
CA LYS A 80 0.47 -7.18 -4.37
C LYS A 80 1.50 -6.28 -5.06
N ASP A 81 2.44 -6.84 -5.82
CA ASP A 81 3.38 -6.04 -6.62
C ASP A 81 2.67 -5.29 -7.75
N GLY A 82 1.75 -5.94 -8.46
CA GLY A 82 0.94 -5.30 -9.50
C GLY A 82 0.04 -4.21 -8.95
N GLN A 83 -0.61 -4.44 -7.79
CA GLN A 83 -1.42 -3.43 -7.11
C GLN A 83 -0.57 -2.23 -6.67
N MET A 84 0.66 -2.47 -6.21
CA MET A 84 1.58 -1.41 -5.84
C MET A 84 2.07 -0.60 -7.05
N VAL A 85 2.29 -1.26 -8.20
CA VAL A 85 2.58 -0.57 -9.46
C VAL A 85 1.39 0.30 -9.90
N MET A 86 0.15 -0.20 -9.76
CA MET A 86 -1.06 0.60 -10.03
C MET A 86 -1.13 1.83 -9.12
N ALA A 87 -0.86 1.67 -7.83
CA ALA A 87 -0.82 2.80 -6.88
C ALA A 87 0.25 3.83 -7.28
N TYR A 88 1.44 3.38 -7.67
CA TYR A 88 2.51 4.24 -8.18
C TYR A 88 2.06 5.05 -9.41
N LEU A 89 1.48 4.39 -10.41
CA LEU A 89 0.99 5.03 -11.63
C LEU A 89 -0.11 6.04 -11.35
N PHE A 90 -1.02 5.70 -10.43
CA PHE A 90 -2.12 6.59 -10.03
C PHE A 90 -1.61 7.86 -9.36
N LEU A 91 -0.71 7.75 -8.40
CA LEU A 91 -0.10 8.88 -7.71
C LEU A 91 0.72 9.76 -8.68
N LYS A 92 1.44 9.12 -9.59
CA LYS A 92 2.22 9.81 -10.63
C LYS A 92 1.34 10.62 -11.58
N ALA A 93 0.23 10.05 -12.01
CA ALA A 93 -0.74 10.74 -12.87
C ALA A 93 -1.39 11.97 -12.20
N GLN A 94 -1.43 11.98 -10.86
CA GLN A 94 -1.90 13.13 -10.08
C GLN A 94 -0.82 14.21 -9.85
N GLY A 95 0.39 14.04 -10.40
CA GLY A 95 1.48 15.00 -10.25
C GLY A 95 2.12 15.01 -8.85
N LEU A 96 1.98 13.92 -8.08
CA LEU A 96 2.48 13.83 -6.71
C LEU A 96 3.95 13.36 -6.63
N SER A 97 4.59 13.03 -7.77
CA SER A 97 6.01 12.64 -7.80
C SER A 97 6.91 13.71 -7.18
N GLY A 98 7.85 13.29 -6.36
CA GLY A 98 8.79 14.17 -5.65
C GLY A 98 8.28 14.68 -4.32
N SER A 99 7.04 14.38 -3.93
CA SER A 99 6.55 14.65 -2.58
C SER A 99 7.32 13.83 -1.54
N LYS A 100 7.85 14.52 -0.52
CA LYS A 100 8.65 13.86 0.52
C LYS A 100 7.84 13.60 1.78
N VAL A 101 8.14 12.49 2.43
CA VAL A 101 7.73 12.26 3.82
C VAL A 101 8.33 13.33 4.71
N ALA A 102 9.65 13.51 4.61
CA ALA A 102 10.38 14.61 5.22
C ALA A 102 11.80 14.72 4.62
N GLU A 103 12.41 15.91 4.70
CA GLU A 103 13.86 16.06 4.51
C GLU A 103 14.45 16.90 5.64
N ILE A 104 15.47 16.32 6.29
CA ILE A 104 16.25 16.88 7.37
C ILE A 104 17.67 17.15 6.83
N GLY A 105 18.12 18.40 6.89
CA GLY A 105 19.50 18.76 6.55
C GLY A 105 20.18 19.48 7.70
N ILE A 106 21.29 18.95 8.22
CA ILE A 106 22.05 19.53 9.34
C ILE A 106 23.50 19.78 8.92
N ASP A 107 24.03 20.93 9.27
CA ASP A 107 25.44 21.25 9.29
C ASP A 107 25.96 21.07 10.73
N ALA A 108 26.56 19.93 11.02
CA ALA A 108 27.03 19.57 12.34
C ALA A 108 28.19 20.48 12.81
N LYS A 109 29.06 20.94 11.88
CA LYS A 109 30.17 21.82 12.22
C LYS A 109 29.71 23.21 12.69
N ARG A 110 28.55 23.69 12.16
CA ARG A 110 27.99 25.01 12.50
C ARG A 110 26.82 24.91 13.47
N SER A 111 26.41 23.71 13.90
CA SER A 111 25.20 23.44 14.68
C SER A 111 23.96 24.14 14.10
N LYS A 112 23.75 23.96 12.77
CA LYS A 112 22.68 24.67 12.05
C LYS A 112 21.83 23.72 11.23
N VAL A 113 20.49 23.89 11.32
CA VAL A 113 19.53 23.29 10.39
C VAL A 113 19.66 23.98 9.03
N LYS A 114 19.81 23.22 7.95
CA LYS A 114 19.92 23.68 6.57
C LYS A 114 18.68 23.39 5.74
N VAL A 115 18.05 22.25 6.00
CA VAL A 115 16.83 21.82 5.33
C VAL A 115 15.86 21.29 6.39
N GLU A 116 14.61 21.72 6.26
CA GLU A 116 13.49 21.37 7.13
C GLU A 116 12.24 21.34 6.25
N GLU A 117 12.09 20.25 5.48
CA GLU A 117 10.99 20.10 4.54
C GLU A 117 10.01 19.04 5.06
N ASN A 118 8.74 19.40 5.14
CA ASN A 118 7.65 18.57 5.64
C ASN A 118 7.88 18.00 7.07
N CYS A 119 8.67 18.68 7.88
CA CYS A 119 8.94 18.34 9.28
C CYS A 119 9.19 19.59 10.12
N ALA A 120 9.40 19.40 11.42
CA ALA A 120 9.93 20.40 12.34
C ALA A 120 11.12 19.82 13.11
N ILE A 121 12.18 20.62 13.27
CA ILE A 121 13.41 20.28 13.97
C ILE A 121 13.59 21.25 15.13
N SER A 122 13.83 20.73 16.33
CA SER A 122 14.11 21.54 17.51
C SER A 122 15.19 20.91 18.38
N ALA A 123 15.65 21.63 19.40
CA ALA A 123 16.66 21.19 20.36
C ALA A 123 17.94 20.62 19.72
N LEU A 124 18.39 21.19 18.57
CA LEU A 124 19.61 20.76 17.90
C LEU A 124 20.84 21.01 18.77
N SER A 125 21.63 19.96 18.99
CA SER A 125 22.92 19.99 19.67
C SER A 125 23.96 19.20 18.88
N CYS A 126 25.13 19.79 18.66
CA CYS A 126 26.28 19.16 17.98
C CYS A 126 27.52 19.34 18.87
N ALA A 127 27.81 18.37 19.70
CA ALA A 127 28.95 18.41 20.63
C ALA A 127 29.55 17.01 20.81
N ASP A 128 30.83 16.93 21.13
CA ASP A 128 31.55 15.71 21.55
C ASP A 128 31.35 14.50 20.61
N GLY A 129 31.36 14.76 19.29
CA GLY A 129 31.14 13.69 18.29
C GLY A 129 29.70 13.17 18.22
N ARG A 130 28.77 13.91 18.81
CA ARG A 130 27.33 13.59 18.86
C ARG A 130 26.52 14.69 18.22
N VAL A 131 25.51 14.31 17.44
CA VAL A 131 24.46 15.19 16.96
C VAL A 131 23.13 14.68 17.55
N SER A 132 22.34 15.57 18.15
CA SER A 132 21.00 15.21 18.65
C SER A 132 20.02 16.33 18.37
N PHE A 133 18.76 15.97 18.09
CA PHE A 133 17.67 16.91 17.84
C PHE A 133 16.33 16.24 18.04
N ASP A 134 15.30 17.03 18.26
CA ASP A 134 13.92 16.57 18.23
C ASP A 134 13.37 16.77 16.81
N TYR A 135 12.69 15.74 16.30
CA TYR A 135 12.18 15.64 14.92
C TYR A 135 10.70 15.33 14.94
N LEU A 136 9.89 16.17 14.29
CA LEU A 136 8.46 15.95 14.07
C LEU A 136 8.17 16.02 12.58
N ALA A 137 7.94 14.87 11.93
CA ALA A 137 7.44 14.83 10.56
C ALA A 137 5.99 15.33 10.47
N LYS A 138 5.53 15.73 9.29
CA LYS A 138 4.11 16.00 9.03
C LYS A 138 3.37 14.81 8.43
N SER A 139 4.10 13.79 8.00
CA SER A 139 3.57 12.54 7.45
C SER A 139 4.37 11.34 7.95
N LEU A 140 3.77 10.15 7.84
CA LEU A 140 4.44 8.88 8.10
C LEU A 140 4.99 8.28 6.81
N PRO A 141 6.10 7.50 6.85
CA PRO A 141 6.56 6.75 5.70
C PRO A 141 5.55 5.67 5.32
N TYR A 142 5.50 5.30 4.04
CA TYR A 142 4.72 4.14 3.61
C TYR A 142 5.49 2.85 3.93
N PRO A 143 4.93 1.93 4.73
CA PRO A 143 5.58 0.69 5.08
C PRO A 143 5.39 -0.33 3.95
N CYS A 144 6.39 -0.47 3.08
CA CYS A 144 6.35 -1.48 2.03
C CYS A 144 6.45 -2.88 2.64
N ASP A 145 5.34 -3.60 2.64
CA ASP A 145 5.30 -4.96 3.16
C ASP A 145 6.16 -5.91 2.31
N SER A 146 6.90 -6.78 3.00
CA SER A 146 7.75 -7.81 2.38
C SER A 146 7.12 -9.20 2.43
N VAL A 147 5.92 -9.32 2.99
CA VAL A 147 5.22 -10.59 3.12
C VAL A 147 4.28 -10.78 1.94
N SER A 148 4.49 -11.86 1.17
CA SER A 148 3.46 -12.39 0.31
C SER A 148 2.47 -13.16 1.17
N GLU A 149 1.23 -12.69 1.26
CA GLU A 149 0.23 -13.40 2.05
C GLU A 149 -0.27 -14.65 1.33
N HIS A 150 -0.68 -15.62 2.17
CA HIS A 150 -1.47 -16.74 1.71
C HIS A 150 -2.83 -16.21 1.23
N GLY A 151 -3.02 -16.15 -0.03
CA GLY A 151 -4.25 -15.75 -0.67
C GLY A 151 -4.35 -16.41 -2.03
N TRP A 152 -5.39 -16.10 -2.75
CA TRP A 152 -5.68 -16.67 -4.05
C TRP A 152 -4.58 -16.31 -5.07
N GLY A 153 -3.57 -17.18 -5.17
CA GLY A 153 -2.44 -17.05 -6.10
C GLY A 153 -1.39 -15.99 -5.77
N ASN A 154 -1.43 -15.39 -4.57
CA ASN A 154 -0.45 -14.37 -4.19
C ASN A 154 0.93 -14.98 -3.96
N ILE A 155 1.90 -14.59 -4.77
CA ILE A 155 3.30 -15.03 -4.69
C ILE A 155 4.29 -13.87 -4.54
N HIS A 156 3.87 -12.64 -4.89
CA HIS A 156 4.68 -11.43 -4.79
C HIS A 156 4.26 -10.57 -3.61
N SER A 157 5.21 -9.80 -3.07
CA SER A 157 4.98 -8.81 -2.02
C SER A 157 4.91 -7.39 -2.58
N GLN A 158 4.42 -6.44 -1.80
CA GLN A 158 4.49 -5.01 -2.17
C GLN A 158 5.93 -4.55 -2.40
N ARG A 159 6.89 -5.09 -1.64
CA ARG A 159 8.31 -4.76 -1.76
C ARG A 159 8.90 -5.21 -3.11
N ASP A 160 8.37 -6.22 -3.75
CA ASP A 160 8.84 -6.64 -5.07
C ASP A 160 8.59 -5.57 -6.14
N ALA A 161 7.52 -4.79 -6.01
CA ALA A 161 7.26 -3.64 -6.88
C ALA A 161 8.37 -2.57 -6.84
N MET A 162 9.16 -2.49 -5.75
CA MET A 162 10.26 -1.51 -5.63
C MET A 162 11.40 -1.78 -6.62
N LYS A 163 11.48 -2.99 -7.17
CA LYS A 163 12.41 -3.37 -8.24
C LYS A 163 11.88 -2.97 -9.62
N LEU A 164 10.58 -2.71 -9.74
CA LEU A 164 9.85 -2.48 -10.98
C LEU A 164 9.59 -0.99 -11.24
N VAL A 165 9.34 -0.23 -10.17
CA VAL A 165 9.07 1.20 -10.24
C VAL A 165 9.82 1.95 -9.13
N PRO A 166 10.25 3.20 -9.38
CA PRO A 166 11.04 3.97 -8.41
C PRO A 166 10.18 4.60 -7.30
N PHE A 167 9.28 3.83 -6.69
CA PHE A 167 8.35 4.30 -5.68
C PHE A 167 9.05 4.96 -4.48
N MET A 168 10.11 4.32 -3.96
CA MET A 168 10.87 4.86 -2.82
C MET A 168 11.49 6.22 -3.15
N LYS A 169 11.93 6.41 -4.38
CA LYS A 169 12.56 7.66 -4.83
C LYS A 169 11.53 8.76 -5.14
N GLU A 170 10.33 8.41 -5.62
CA GLU A 170 9.35 9.40 -6.07
C GLU A 170 8.32 9.75 -4.99
N PHE A 171 8.01 8.84 -4.04
CA PHE A 171 6.89 9.00 -3.11
C PHE A 171 7.20 8.69 -1.64
N ASN A 172 8.31 8.00 -1.34
CA ASN A 172 8.58 7.53 0.02
C ASN A 172 9.98 7.95 0.50
N GLN A 173 10.25 9.25 0.51
CA GLN A 173 11.53 9.82 0.94
C GLN A 173 11.41 10.46 2.33
N GLU A 174 12.08 9.88 3.31
CA GLU A 174 12.34 10.45 4.63
C GLU A 174 13.85 10.63 4.80
N ILE A 175 14.37 11.72 4.26
CA ILE A 175 15.81 11.91 4.07
C ILE A 175 16.47 12.56 5.29
N LEU A 176 17.46 11.89 5.85
CA LEU A 176 18.36 12.46 6.85
C LEU A 176 19.73 12.74 6.23
N ARG A 177 20.10 14.02 6.17
CA ARG A 177 21.40 14.49 5.68
C ARG A 177 22.12 15.25 6.78
N VAL A 178 23.36 14.82 7.11
CA VAL A 178 24.18 15.51 8.09
C VAL A 178 25.58 15.71 7.54
N CYS A 179 25.92 16.97 7.27
CA CYS A 179 27.24 17.38 6.77
C CYS A 179 28.13 17.90 7.92
N GLY A 180 29.45 17.95 7.69
CA GLY A 180 30.41 18.52 8.66
C GLY A 180 30.72 17.61 9.84
N LEU A 181 30.36 16.33 9.78
CA LEU A 181 30.77 15.32 10.73
C LEU A 181 32.26 14.98 10.55
N THR A 182 32.95 14.64 11.62
CA THR A 182 34.29 14.03 11.56
C THR A 182 34.19 12.66 10.86
N ALA A 183 35.18 12.35 10.00
CA ALA A 183 35.21 11.06 9.30
C ALA A 183 35.15 9.89 10.30
N GLY A 184 34.24 8.93 10.04
CA GLY A 184 34.04 7.77 10.90
C GLY A 184 32.62 7.20 10.76
N THR A 185 32.32 6.23 11.64
CA THR A 185 31.03 5.56 11.73
C THR A 185 30.21 6.14 12.88
N TYR A 186 28.92 6.30 12.65
CA TYR A 186 27.96 6.85 13.61
C TYR A 186 26.81 5.86 13.84
N GLN A 187 26.46 5.67 15.11
CA GLN A 187 25.23 4.96 15.48
C GLN A 187 24.06 5.93 15.38
N LEU A 188 23.14 5.67 14.48
CA LEU A 188 21.83 6.31 14.47
C LEU A 188 20.95 5.66 15.54
N SER A 189 20.38 6.47 16.43
CA SER A 189 19.39 6.04 17.41
C SER A 189 18.18 6.99 17.37
N ILE A 190 16.98 6.44 17.54
CA ILE A 190 15.73 7.20 17.60
C ILE A 190 15.00 6.80 18.87
N ASP A 191 14.61 7.79 19.71
CA ASP A 191 14.01 7.58 21.03
C ASP A 191 14.84 6.64 21.93
N GLY A 192 16.17 6.73 21.82
CA GLY A 192 17.12 5.88 22.54
C GLY A 192 17.32 4.47 21.98
N GLN A 193 16.52 4.06 21.00
CA GLN A 193 16.66 2.76 20.34
C GLN A 193 17.70 2.83 19.21
N PRO A 194 18.71 1.94 19.17
CA PRO A 194 19.67 1.89 18.08
C PRO A 194 18.98 1.36 16.81
N ILE A 195 19.16 2.11 15.70
CA ILE A 195 18.57 1.77 14.39
C ILE A 195 19.62 1.10 13.51
N CYS A 196 20.67 1.83 13.13
CA CYS A 196 21.74 1.31 12.27
C CYS A 196 23.03 2.11 12.46
N ARG A 197 24.12 1.60 11.87
CA ARG A 197 25.39 2.31 11.76
C ARG A 197 25.54 2.87 10.35
N LEU A 198 25.97 4.14 10.26
CA LEU A 198 26.14 4.89 9.03
C LEU A 198 27.50 5.57 9.03
N THR A 199 28.14 5.66 7.88
CA THR A 199 29.37 6.42 7.77
C THR A 199 29.06 7.93 7.66
N SER A 200 30.02 8.78 8.02
CA SER A 200 29.90 10.22 7.78
C SER A 200 29.69 10.55 6.30
N SER A 201 30.15 9.70 5.39
CA SER A 201 29.90 9.80 3.96
C SER A 201 28.44 9.54 3.62
N ASP A 202 27.84 8.43 4.10
CA ASP A 202 26.42 8.11 3.88
C ASP A 202 25.54 9.27 4.37
N LEU A 203 25.80 9.75 5.59
CA LEU A 203 25.08 10.87 6.19
C LEU A 203 25.22 12.16 5.38
N SER A 204 26.38 12.43 4.80
CA SER A 204 26.60 13.63 3.97
C SER A 204 25.85 13.57 2.63
N HIS A 205 25.69 12.39 2.04
CA HIS A 205 24.91 12.17 0.82
C HIS A 205 23.40 12.13 1.11
N GLY A 206 23.01 11.75 2.32
CA GLY A 206 21.64 11.58 2.76
C GLY A 206 21.18 10.14 2.69
N VAL A 207 20.53 9.69 3.76
CA VAL A 207 19.98 8.34 3.89
C VAL A 207 18.47 8.42 3.98
N ASN A 208 17.77 7.46 3.36
CA ASN A 208 16.32 7.39 3.39
C ASN A 208 15.85 6.56 4.59
N MET A 209 15.37 7.20 5.64
CA MET A 209 14.87 6.52 6.84
C MET A 209 13.56 5.73 6.59
N ALA A 210 12.81 6.07 5.53
CA ALA A 210 11.62 5.32 5.13
C ALA A 210 11.93 3.88 4.66
N GLU A 211 13.20 3.55 4.43
CA GLU A 211 13.66 2.18 4.13
C GLU A 211 14.07 1.39 5.38
N MET A 212 14.09 2.05 6.55
CA MET A 212 14.56 1.47 7.81
C MET A 212 13.39 0.97 8.65
N ALA A 213 13.03 -0.30 8.51
CA ALA A 213 11.88 -0.92 9.19
C ALA A 213 11.96 -0.87 10.73
N GLN A 214 13.15 -0.67 11.29
CA GLN A 214 13.37 -0.58 12.75
C GLN A 214 12.99 0.78 13.34
N THR A 215 12.82 1.82 12.52
CA THR A 215 12.49 3.16 13.01
C THR A 215 11.09 3.19 13.66
N PRO A 216 10.89 3.96 14.74
CA PRO A 216 9.59 4.02 15.41
C PRO A 216 8.46 4.51 14.50
N GLN A 217 8.73 5.45 13.59
CA GLN A 217 7.75 5.96 12.63
C GLN A 217 7.36 4.93 11.57
N TYR A 218 8.30 4.11 11.08
CA TYR A 218 7.99 3.00 10.18
C TYR A 218 7.13 1.94 10.90
N ARG A 219 7.48 1.59 12.14
CA ARG A 219 6.69 0.65 12.96
C ARG A 219 5.29 1.18 13.25
N GLN A 220 5.14 2.48 13.50
CA GLN A 220 3.85 3.14 13.65
C GLN A 220 3.02 3.01 12.34
N ALA A 221 3.62 3.29 11.20
CA ALA A 221 2.98 3.17 9.89
C ALA A 221 2.56 1.71 9.59
N SER A 222 3.43 0.73 9.89
CA SER A 222 3.10 -0.70 9.75
C SER A 222 1.92 -1.11 10.62
N ALA A 223 1.86 -0.64 11.86
CA ALA A 223 0.71 -0.93 12.74
C ALA A 223 -0.60 -0.36 12.19
N LEU A 224 -0.56 0.84 11.57
CA LEU A 224 -1.72 1.42 10.89
C LEU A 224 -2.15 0.62 9.66
N MET A 225 -1.19 0.12 8.89
CA MET A 225 -1.45 -0.75 7.74
C MET A 225 -2.19 -2.02 8.17
N TYR A 226 -1.66 -2.74 9.17
CA TYR A 226 -2.29 -3.97 9.67
C TYR A 226 -3.65 -3.73 10.35
N LEU A 227 -3.84 -2.60 11.03
CA LEU A 227 -5.17 -2.23 11.53
C LEU A 227 -6.17 -2.02 10.39
N ASN A 228 -5.74 -1.43 9.27
CA ASN A 228 -6.61 -1.26 8.11
C ASN A 228 -6.90 -2.59 7.38
N GLU A 229 -5.95 -3.52 7.36
CA GLU A 229 -6.18 -4.88 6.86
C GLU A 229 -7.19 -5.63 7.72
N GLU A 230 -7.06 -5.57 9.05
CA GLU A 230 -8.04 -6.16 9.98
C GLU A 230 -9.46 -5.57 9.78
N ARG A 231 -9.53 -4.23 9.60
CA ARG A 231 -10.79 -3.57 9.26
C ARG A 231 -11.41 -4.13 7.98
N LEU A 232 -10.58 -4.33 6.94
CA LEU A 232 -11.01 -4.87 5.65
C LEU A 232 -11.54 -6.31 5.77
N GLU A 233 -10.90 -7.14 6.58
CA GLU A 233 -11.34 -8.52 6.82
C GLU A 233 -12.72 -8.57 7.51
N VAL A 234 -12.99 -7.67 8.44
CA VAL A 234 -14.31 -7.57 9.08
C VAL A 234 -15.36 -7.03 8.10
N GLU A 235 -15.00 -5.97 7.34
CA GLU A 235 -15.88 -5.41 6.30
C GLU A 235 -16.26 -6.46 5.24
N LYS A 236 -15.32 -7.32 4.85
CA LYS A 236 -15.54 -8.39 3.89
C LYS A 236 -16.67 -9.33 4.35
N ARG A 237 -16.72 -9.66 5.63
CA ARG A 237 -17.79 -10.51 6.19
C ARG A 237 -19.18 -9.87 6.03
N LEU A 238 -19.28 -8.56 6.23
CA LEU A 238 -20.52 -7.80 6.04
C LEU A 238 -20.88 -7.68 4.55
N ARG A 239 -19.88 -7.47 3.68
CA ARG A 239 -20.09 -7.45 2.22
C ARG A 239 -20.57 -8.80 1.70
N GLU A 240 -20.07 -9.92 2.21
CA GLU A 240 -20.53 -11.26 1.87
C GLU A 240 -22.02 -11.44 2.21
N TYR A 241 -22.48 -10.95 3.37
CA TYR A 241 -23.89 -10.95 3.72
C TYR A 241 -24.72 -10.16 2.70
N VAL A 242 -24.36 -8.91 2.42
CA VAL A 242 -25.06 -8.07 1.48
C VAL A 242 -25.03 -8.66 0.06
N TRP A 243 -23.90 -9.21 -0.35
CA TRP A 243 -23.76 -9.87 -1.65
C TRP A 243 -24.73 -11.05 -1.76
N MET A 244 -24.84 -11.88 -0.72
CA MET A 244 -25.79 -13.00 -0.68
C MET A 244 -27.24 -12.52 -0.77
N GLU A 245 -27.61 -11.47 -0.04
CA GLU A 245 -28.94 -10.88 -0.08
C GLU A 245 -29.33 -10.41 -1.50
N TYR A 246 -28.41 -9.81 -2.23
CA TYR A 246 -28.67 -9.32 -3.58
C TYR A 246 -28.52 -10.38 -4.69
N ASN A 247 -27.81 -11.47 -4.46
CA ASN A 247 -27.62 -12.51 -5.47
C ASN A 247 -28.55 -13.71 -5.28
N VAL A 248 -28.81 -14.12 -4.05
CA VAL A 248 -29.69 -15.26 -3.77
C VAL A 248 -31.15 -14.82 -3.75
N PHE A 249 -31.44 -13.66 -3.15
CA PHE A 249 -32.82 -13.19 -2.91
C PHE A 249 -33.27 -12.05 -3.82
N LYS A 250 -32.52 -11.75 -4.91
CA LYS A 250 -32.77 -10.61 -5.79
C LYS A 250 -34.18 -10.53 -6.36
N ASP A 251 -34.77 -11.69 -6.66
CA ASP A 251 -36.10 -11.83 -7.29
C ASP A 251 -37.18 -12.22 -6.27
N SER A 252 -36.91 -12.05 -4.98
CA SER A 252 -37.85 -12.40 -3.91
C SER A 252 -38.04 -11.24 -2.92
N GLU A 253 -39.19 -11.20 -2.26
CA GLU A 253 -39.46 -10.27 -1.15
C GLU A 253 -38.72 -10.66 0.15
N LYS A 254 -37.82 -11.68 0.08
CA LYS A 254 -37.14 -12.26 1.25
C LYS A 254 -35.76 -11.61 1.53
N ARG A 255 -35.39 -10.53 0.84
CA ARG A 255 -34.14 -9.81 1.16
C ARG A 255 -34.18 -9.25 2.58
N PHE A 256 -33.11 -9.48 3.35
CA PHE A 256 -32.93 -9.00 4.72
C PHE A 256 -33.99 -9.45 5.71
N VAL A 257 -34.68 -10.57 5.44
CA VAL A 257 -35.68 -11.11 6.33
C VAL A 257 -35.07 -11.90 7.47
N ASP A 258 -33.89 -12.45 7.30
CA ASP A 258 -33.11 -13.17 8.32
C ASP A 258 -33.93 -14.28 9.03
N ASN A 259 -34.63 -15.13 8.27
CA ASN A 259 -35.40 -16.25 8.78
C ASN A 259 -34.80 -17.60 8.36
N TRP A 260 -35.29 -18.69 8.96
CA TRP A 260 -34.78 -20.03 8.66
C TRP A 260 -34.91 -20.42 7.18
N GLU A 261 -35.98 -19.98 6.52
CA GLU A 261 -36.17 -20.24 5.09
C GLU A 261 -35.06 -19.62 4.24
N SER A 262 -34.53 -18.46 4.63
CA SER A 262 -33.39 -17.83 3.97
C SER A 262 -32.13 -18.72 4.04
N ILE A 263 -31.86 -19.35 5.18
CA ILE A 263 -30.76 -20.30 5.35
C ILE A 263 -30.97 -21.53 4.46
N GLU A 264 -32.19 -22.07 4.38
CA GLU A 264 -32.47 -23.24 3.54
C GLU A 264 -32.30 -22.89 2.04
N MET A 265 -32.75 -21.73 1.61
CA MET A 265 -32.57 -21.27 0.23
C MET A 265 -31.08 -21.15 -0.12
N VAL A 266 -30.26 -20.53 0.74
CA VAL A 266 -28.81 -20.42 0.53
C VAL A 266 -28.18 -21.81 0.52
N ASN A 267 -28.49 -22.68 1.45
CA ASN A 267 -27.95 -24.05 1.50
C ASN A 267 -28.34 -24.86 0.25
N SER A 268 -29.55 -24.67 -0.25
CA SER A 268 -29.97 -25.33 -1.50
C SER A 268 -29.17 -24.83 -2.69
N ARG A 269 -29.06 -23.52 -2.86
CA ARG A 269 -28.35 -22.91 -3.98
C ARG A 269 -26.83 -23.16 -3.96
N ALA A 270 -26.25 -23.25 -2.77
CA ALA A 270 -24.84 -23.58 -2.58
C ALA A 270 -24.42 -24.95 -3.14
N LYS A 271 -25.37 -25.84 -3.43
CA LYS A 271 -25.06 -27.14 -4.04
C LYS A 271 -24.61 -27.01 -5.50
N ASP A 272 -25.15 -26.02 -6.21
CA ASP A 272 -24.97 -25.84 -7.65
C ASP A 272 -24.24 -24.53 -8.01
N ASP A 273 -23.99 -23.67 -7.02
CA ASP A 273 -23.34 -22.36 -7.21
C ASP A 273 -22.12 -22.23 -6.30
N TRP A 274 -20.93 -22.30 -6.90
CA TRP A 274 -19.66 -22.23 -6.19
C TRP A 274 -19.49 -20.92 -5.40
N PHE A 275 -19.95 -19.78 -5.91
CA PHE A 275 -19.82 -18.49 -5.24
C PHE A 275 -20.71 -18.47 -3.98
N VAL A 276 -21.94 -19.00 -4.07
CA VAL A 276 -22.84 -19.12 -2.93
C VAL A 276 -22.26 -20.09 -1.90
N ALA A 277 -21.71 -21.23 -2.34
CA ALA A 277 -21.06 -22.20 -1.46
C ALA A 277 -19.90 -21.58 -0.66
N ASN A 278 -19.06 -20.80 -1.34
CA ASN A 278 -17.89 -20.15 -0.74
C ASN A 278 -18.28 -19.07 0.28
N SER A 279 -19.34 -18.31 0.02
CA SER A 279 -19.83 -17.22 0.89
C SER A 279 -20.74 -17.72 2.02
N ASN A 280 -21.24 -18.96 1.94
CA ASN A 280 -22.24 -19.53 2.86
C ASN A 280 -21.75 -19.53 4.34
N TYR A 281 -20.47 -19.79 4.58
CA TYR A 281 -19.91 -19.79 5.94
C TYR A 281 -20.10 -18.44 6.66
N TRP A 282 -19.81 -17.34 5.97
CA TRP A 282 -19.99 -16.00 6.53
C TRP A 282 -21.46 -15.59 6.58
N PHE A 283 -22.27 -15.96 5.57
CA PHE A 283 -23.71 -15.69 5.56
C PHE A 283 -24.41 -16.32 6.77
N ARG A 284 -24.11 -17.57 7.09
CA ARG A 284 -24.68 -18.26 8.26
C ARG A 284 -24.36 -17.62 9.59
N LYS A 285 -23.28 -16.88 9.71
CA LYS A 285 -22.93 -16.07 10.89
C LYS A 285 -23.62 -14.72 10.85
N SER A 286 -23.50 -14.03 9.72
CA SER A 286 -24.05 -12.68 9.54
C SER A 286 -25.58 -12.65 9.43
N TYR A 287 -26.18 -13.78 9.22
CA TYR A 287 -27.63 -14.00 9.36
C TYR A 287 -28.17 -13.51 10.72
N TYR A 288 -27.40 -13.63 11.80
CA TYR A 288 -27.78 -13.14 13.12
C TYR A 288 -27.45 -11.64 13.25
N PRO A 289 -28.45 -10.74 13.45
CA PRO A 289 -28.22 -9.30 13.58
C PRO A 289 -27.18 -8.95 14.65
N GLN A 290 -27.17 -9.66 15.78
CA GLN A 290 -26.23 -9.44 16.88
C GLN A 290 -24.77 -9.63 16.46
N ILE A 291 -24.50 -10.54 15.51
CA ILE A 291 -23.15 -10.74 14.97
C ILE A 291 -22.77 -9.57 14.08
N ARG A 292 -23.70 -9.07 13.24
CA ARG A 292 -23.45 -7.88 12.40
C ARG A 292 -23.21 -6.63 13.26
N GLU A 293 -23.96 -6.44 14.34
CA GLU A 293 -23.76 -5.35 15.31
C GLU A 293 -22.34 -5.38 15.90
N ILE A 294 -21.91 -6.54 16.43
CA ILE A 294 -20.55 -6.71 16.97
C ILE A 294 -19.47 -6.44 15.93
N TRP A 295 -19.66 -6.86 14.69
CA TRP A 295 -18.67 -6.57 13.62
C TRP A 295 -18.63 -5.08 13.28
N ASN A 296 -19.77 -4.38 13.25
CA ASN A 296 -19.81 -2.93 13.06
C ASN A 296 -19.11 -2.19 14.21
N ASP A 297 -19.43 -2.54 15.46
CA ASP A 297 -18.78 -1.95 16.65
C ASP A 297 -17.27 -2.17 16.63
N TYR A 298 -16.82 -3.34 16.18
CA TYR A 298 -15.41 -3.65 16.07
C TYR A 298 -14.71 -2.80 14.99
N MET A 299 -15.35 -2.66 13.82
CA MET A 299 -14.84 -1.77 12.76
C MET A 299 -14.74 -0.33 13.22
N GLU A 300 -15.76 0.19 13.92
CA GLU A 300 -15.72 1.56 14.47
C GLU A 300 -14.55 1.75 15.44
N LYS A 301 -14.28 0.76 16.30
CA LYS A 301 -13.14 0.78 17.22
C LYS A 301 -11.80 0.77 16.47
N ILE A 302 -11.67 -0.05 15.42
CA ILE A 302 -10.46 -0.08 14.58
C ILE A 302 -10.28 1.28 13.90
N VAL A 303 -11.33 1.83 13.28
CA VAL A 303 -11.29 3.14 12.62
C VAL A 303 -10.89 4.24 13.60
N ALA A 304 -11.50 4.28 14.77
CA ALA A 304 -11.13 5.25 15.82
C ALA A 304 -9.65 5.10 16.23
N ARG A 305 -9.16 3.86 16.33
CA ARG A 305 -7.75 3.59 16.64
C ARG A 305 -6.82 4.05 15.53
N ILE A 306 -7.16 3.79 14.26
CA ILE A 306 -6.40 4.27 13.11
C ILE A 306 -6.28 5.80 13.16
N TYR A 307 -7.39 6.53 13.30
CA TYR A 307 -7.36 8.00 13.36
C TYR A 307 -6.59 8.54 14.57
N SER A 308 -6.63 7.88 15.71
CA SER A 308 -5.87 8.28 16.90
C SER A 308 -4.37 8.10 16.71
N MET A 309 -3.96 7.05 15.99
CA MET A 309 -2.56 6.68 15.74
C MET A 309 -1.97 7.33 14.48
N ASN A 310 -2.80 7.76 13.53
CA ASN A 310 -2.36 8.37 12.28
C ASN A 310 -1.95 9.85 12.49
N LYS A 311 -1.06 10.06 13.45
CA LYS A 311 -0.47 11.36 13.77
C LYS A 311 1.02 11.14 14.00
N PRO A 312 1.89 11.81 13.24
CA PRO A 312 3.32 11.78 13.52
C PRO A 312 3.60 12.24 14.96
N VAL A 313 4.60 11.59 15.56
CA VAL A 313 5.03 11.83 16.94
C VAL A 313 6.42 12.43 16.93
N SER A 314 6.68 13.41 17.78
CA SER A 314 8.03 13.97 17.95
C SER A 314 9.00 12.87 18.41
N ARG A 315 10.13 12.75 17.73
CA ARG A 315 11.15 11.73 17.95
C ARG A 315 12.47 12.37 18.32
N LYS A 316 13.18 11.80 19.29
CA LYS A 316 14.54 12.23 19.58
C LYS A 316 15.53 11.45 18.71
N VAL A 317 16.13 12.13 17.75
CA VAL A 317 17.15 11.54 16.86
C VAL A 317 18.54 11.81 17.44
N THR A 318 19.40 10.80 17.43
CA THR A 318 20.78 10.92 17.90
C THR A 318 21.72 10.19 16.92
N LEU A 319 22.81 10.86 16.57
CA LEU A 319 23.96 10.26 15.90
C LEU A 319 25.15 10.35 16.86
N ALA A 320 25.71 9.22 17.26
CA ALA A 320 26.86 9.14 18.13
C ALA A 320 28.00 8.42 17.42
N ARG A 321 29.21 9.02 17.40
CA ARG A 321 30.39 8.37 16.79
C ARG A 321 30.72 7.10 17.53
N VAL A 322 30.94 6.01 16.80
CA VAL A 322 31.44 4.74 17.32
C VAL A 322 32.90 4.59 17.01
N TYR A 323 33.66 4.11 17.97
CA TYR A 323 35.13 3.92 17.90
C TYR A 323 35.46 2.45 17.65
#